data_74b2c26008b6f1302922128f5def705e
#
_entry.id   74b2c26008b6f1302922128f5def705e
#
_cell.length_a   1.000
_cell.length_b   1.000
_cell.length_c   1.000
_cell.angle_alpha   90.00
_cell.angle_beta   90.00
_cell.angle_gamma   90.00
#
_symmetry.space_group_name_H-M   'P 1'
#
loop_
_entity.id
_entity.type
_entity.pdbx_description
1 polymer ?
#
loop_
_entity_poly.entity_id
_entity_poly.type
_entity_poly.pdbx_seq_one_letter_code
_entity_poly.pdbx_strand_id
1 'polypeptide(L)'
;MKSDFQISNECEKIHIAEVAGKLGIKEEDLILYGNHKAKIQTKNIKKDIKEDAKLVLVTSINPTSSGEGKSTVTIGLSDGLNRIGKKSCVALREPSLGPVLGRKGGAAGGGYAQVVPMEDINLHFTGDMHAITTAHNAIAVLVNNHVFQGNELEIDKIVFNRVMDMNARDLRHVKVNAGTDLERLDGFDITVASEVMAILCLSEGIADLKEKLSNILVAYNKKGKPVYLKDLKIEGVITSLLKDAIKPNIVQTLENNPAIIHGGPFANIAHGCNSILATKTALKFADYVITEAGFGADLGAEKFLNIKCRKAGLKPKAAVVVATVKALKLHGDIEEKDLKEENLEALAKGVQNLEKHIENLRKFNLPIVVALNVFVTDTERELAFLENWAKEQGVEFSRTEVWEKGGLGGIDLAEKVVKAVEENDKELQLLYKDEASITEKIETVCREIYGADGVNFSDEVKAEIEKIERLGFKHLPVCMAKTPASLTDNAKIKGRPTGFNITINDVKLRSGAGFVVAYANKVLTMPGLPKVPSALNIDIDEETETIIGIF
;
A
#
# COMPACT_ATOMS: atom_id res chain seq x y z
N MET A 1 21.66 21.83 3.17
CA MET A 1 20.20 21.55 3.27
C MET A 1 20.03 20.62 4.45
N LYS A 2 19.03 20.82 5.32
CA LYS A 2 18.78 19.92 6.46
C LYS A 2 18.31 18.57 5.95
N SER A 3 18.66 17.49 6.67
CA SER A 3 18.12 16.15 6.37
C SER A 3 16.65 16.04 6.80
N ASP A 4 15.92 15.06 6.25
CA ASP A 4 14.52 14.79 6.62
C ASP A 4 14.37 14.56 8.13
N PHE A 5 15.35 13.89 8.73
CA PHE A 5 15.44 13.66 10.16
C PHE A 5 15.61 14.96 10.97
N GLN A 6 16.54 15.85 10.55
CA GLN A 6 16.72 17.13 11.23
C GLN A 6 15.46 17.99 11.19
N ILE A 7 14.78 18.02 10.03
CA ILE A 7 13.50 18.74 9.87
C ILE A 7 12.43 18.16 10.81
N SER A 8 12.32 16.85 10.89
CA SER A 8 11.36 16.15 11.77
C SER A 8 11.60 16.46 13.26
N ASN A 9 12.87 16.46 13.70
CA ASN A 9 13.22 16.67 15.12
C ASN A 9 13.07 18.13 15.56
N GLU A 10 13.32 19.08 14.66
CA GLU A 10 13.12 20.51 14.94
C GLU A 10 11.63 20.92 14.96
N CYS A 11 10.74 20.06 14.51
CA CYS A 11 9.30 20.34 14.51
C CYS A 11 8.75 20.45 15.93
N GLU A 12 8.09 21.55 16.22
CA GLU A 12 7.30 21.72 17.45
C GLU A 12 6.00 20.90 17.35
N LYS A 13 6.01 19.74 18.02
CA LYS A 13 4.86 18.84 18.06
C LYS A 13 3.87 19.28 19.14
N ILE A 14 2.59 19.46 18.78
CA ILE A 14 1.52 19.71 19.74
C ILE A 14 0.99 18.39 20.33
N HIS A 15 0.25 18.46 21.43
CA HIS A 15 -0.32 17.27 22.06
C HIS A 15 -1.33 16.58 21.13
N ILE A 16 -1.31 15.24 21.07
CA ILE A 16 -2.12 14.49 20.11
C ILE A 16 -3.64 14.67 20.30
N ALA A 17 -4.09 14.96 21.51
CA ALA A 17 -5.50 15.28 21.76
C ALA A 17 -5.92 16.59 21.07
N GLU A 18 -5.04 17.58 20.99
CA GLU A 18 -5.29 18.83 20.26
C GLU A 18 -5.36 18.59 18.75
N VAL A 19 -4.44 17.75 18.23
CA VAL A 19 -4.46 17.32 16.81
C VAL A 19 -5.77 16.62 16.47
N ALA A 20 -6.18 15.66 17.30
CA ALA A 20 -7.44 14.93 17.15
C ALA A 20 -8.65 15.86 17.25
N GLY A 21 -8.58 16.85 18.13
CA GLY A 21 -9.58 17.90 18.30
C GLY A 21 -9.83 18.72 17.03
N LYS A 22 -8.81 18.96 16.18
CA LYS A 22 -8.98 19.62 14.87
C LYS A 22 -9.93 18.85 13.94
N LEU A 23 -9.96 17.52 14.05
CA LEU A 23 -10.96 16.69 13.36
C LEU A 23 -12.32 16.64 14.10
N GLY A 24 -12.35 16.98 15.39
CA GLY A 24 -13.51 16.81 16.25
C GLY A 24 -13.60 15.42 16.87
N ILE A 25 -12.48 14.70 16.95
CA ILE A 25 -12.33 13.46 17.73
C ILE A 25 -12.06 13.89 19.17
N LYS A 26 -12.82 13.36 20.11
CA LYS A 26 -12.68 13.69 21.53
C LYS A 26 -11.55 12.90 22.17
N GLU A 27 -10.94 13.46 23.22
CA GLU A 27 -9.87 12.79 23.96
C GLU A 27 -10.32 11.45 24.56
N GLU A 28 -11.57 11.33 25.02
CA GLU A 28 -12.17 10.08 25.53
C GLU A 28 -12.23 8.95 24.48
N ASP A 29 -12.15 9.29 23.20
CA ASP A 29 -12.10 8.33 22.08
C ASP A 29 -10.66 7.95 21.69
N LEU A 30 -9.66 8.41 22.43
CA LEU A 30 -8.25 8.13 22.20
C LEU A 30 -7.70 7.15 23.24
N ILE A 31 -6.70 6.38 22.84
CA ILE A 31 -5.79 5.65 23.71
C ILE A 31 -4.41 6.24 23.45
N LEU A 32 -3.91 7.02 24.39
CA LEU A 32 -2.65 7.73 24.24
C LEU A 32 -1.46 6.77 24.30
N TYR A 33 -0.51 6.98 23.41
CA TYR A 33 0.81 6.35 23.35
C TYR A 33 1.88 7.45 23.48
N GLY A 34 1.96 8.05 24.67
CA GLY A 34 2.71 9.28 24.92
C GLY A 34 1.96 10.52 24.42
N ASN A 35 2.68 11.62 24.22
CA ASN A 35 2.08 12.94 23.95
C ASN A 35 1.73 13.18 22.46
N HIS A 36 2.35 12.43 21.54
CA HIS A 36 2.36 12.77 20.10
C HIS A 36 1.77 11.69 19.20
N LYS A 37 1.26 10.59 19.77
CA LYS A 37 0.59 9.52 19.03
C LYS A 37 -0.51 8.90 19.89
N ALA A 38 -1.57 8.41 19.25
CA ALA A 38 -2.66 7.71 19.92
C ALA A 38 -3.34 6.72 18.98
N LYS A 39 -4.09 5.78 19.53
CA LYS A 39 -5.04 4.96 18.80
C LYS A 39 -6.46 5.52 18.94
N ILE A 40 -7.23 5.45 17.85
CA ILE A 40 -8.63 5.93 17.81
C ILE A 40 -9.55 4.75 18.18
N GLN A 41 -10.38 4.93 19.21
CA GLN A 41 -11.38 3.95 19.64
C GLN A 41 -12.62 3.99 18.73
N THR A 42 -12.50 3.51 17.51
CA THR A 42 -13.53 3.61 16.45
C THR A 42 -14.90 3.06 16.84
N LYS A 43 -14.96 2.07 17.77
CA LYS A 43 -16.22 1.51 18.29
C LYS A 43 -17.10 2.53 19.04
N ASN A 44 -16.48 3.56 19.60
CA ASN A 44 -17.19 4.61 20.34
C ASN A 44 -17.76 5.68 19.39
N ILE A 45 -17.19 5.79 18.19
CA ILE A 45 -17.53 6.80 17.19
C ILE A 45 -18.77 6.37 16.43
N LYS A 46 -19.95 6.84 16.89
CA LYS A 46 -21.25 6.57 16.25
C LYS A 46 -21.60 7.54 15.11
N LYS A 47 -20.62 8.29 14.62
CA LYS A 47 -20.79 9.23 13.53
C LYS A 47 -20.71 8.51 12.20
N ASP A 48 -21.62 8.81 11.27
CA ASP A 48 -21.57 8.31 9.89
C ASP A 48 -20.50 9.03 9.08
N ILE A 49 -20.16 8.47 7.93
CA ILE A 49 -19.33 9.16 6.93
C ILE A 49 -20.09 10.42 6.50
N LYS A 50 -19.38 11.55 6.44
CA LYS A 50 -19.98 12.81 5.98
C LYS A 50 -20.42 12.63 4.51
N GLU A 51 -21.63 13.05 4.21
CA GLU A 51 -22.22 12.90 2.86
C GLU A 51 -21.38 13.64 1.80
N ASP A 52 -20.81 14.77 2.17
CA ASP A 52 -19.98 15.62 1.32
C ASP A 52 -18.46 15.33 1.41
N ALA A 53 -18.05 14.32 2.17
CA ALA A 53 -16.62 13.95 2.29
C ALA A 53 -16.05 13.49 0.96
N LYS A 54 -14.87 13.98 0.63
CA LYS A 54 -14.16 13.73 -0.62
C LYS A 54 -12.93 12.84 -0.36
N LEU A 55 -12.92 11.65 -0.96
CA LEU A 55 -11.75 10.77 -0.97
C LEU A 55 -10.94 11.04 -2.22
N VAL A 56 -9.65 11.34 -2.07
CA VAL A 56 -8.70 11.57 -3.15
C VAL A 56 -7.59 10.53 -3.07
N LEU A 57 -7.35 9.85 -4.19
CA LEU A 57 -6.28 8.86 -4.31
C LEU A 57 -5.01 9.53 -4.87
N VAL A 58 -3.87 9.35 -4.19
CA VAL A 58 -2.55 9.67 -4.74
C VAL A 58 -1.85 8.39 -5.17
N THR A 59 -1.41 8.36 -6.41
CA THR A 59 -0.67 7.26 -7.03
C THR A 59 0.51 7.82 -7.82
N SER A 60 1.23 7.00 -8.58
CA SER A 60 2.34 7.46 -9.41
C SER A 60 2.44 6.68 -10.72
N ILE A 61 3.36 7.08 -11.57
CA ILE A 61 3.87 6.26 -12.67
C ILE A 61 4.66 5.05 -12.13
N ASN A 62 5.13 4.15 -13.01
CA ASN A 62 5.99 3.05 -12.58
C ASN A 62 7.23 3.59 -11.85
N PRO A 63 7.51 3.12 -10.61
CA PRO A 63 8.55 3.72 -9.78
C PRO A 63 9.96 3.40 -10.27
N THR A 64 10.87 4.34 -9.96
CA THR A 64 12.32 4.18 -10.10
C THR A 64 12.95 3.67 -8.80
N SER A 65 14.25 3.41 -8.84
CA SER A 65 15.03 3.03 -7.64
C SER A 65 15.02 4.10 -6.54
N SER A 66 14.87 5.38 -6.91
CA SER A 66 14.86 6.52 -5.98
C SER A 66 13.49 6.81 -5.38
N GLY A 67 12.42 6.22 -5.93
CA GLY A 67 11.03 6.56 -5.59
C GLY A 67 10.58 7.91 -6.19
N GLU A 68 9.26 8.12 -6.25
CA GLU A 68 8.66 9.30 -6.91
C GLU A 68 8.17 10.36 -5.90
N GLY A 69 8.39 10.14 -4.61
CA GLY A 69 7.93 11.07 -3.57
C GLY A 69 6.43 11.06 -3.33
N LYS A 70 5.75 9.94 -3.58
CA LYS A 70 4.31 9.79 -3.44
C LYS A 70 3.79 10.19 -2.06
N SER A 71 4.37 9.64 -0.99
CA SER A 71 3.97 9.96 0.39
C SER A 71 4.19 11.43 0.72
N THR A 72 5.31 12.01 0.25
CA THR A 72 5.61 13.44 0.37
C THR A 72 4.54 14.31 -0.28
N VAL A 73 4.16 13.97 -1.53
CA VAL A 73 3.08 14.68 -2.25
C VAL A 73 1.73 14.46 -1.57
N THR A 74 1.45 13.27 -1.05
CA THR A 74 0.19 12.97 -0.33
C THR A 74 0.04 13.84 0.91
N ILE A 75 1.10 13.96 1.71
CA ILE A 75 1.13 14.78 2.93
C ILE A 75 1.06 16.27 2.56
N GLY A 76 1.90 16.72 1.63
CA GLY A 76 1.95 18.11 1.19
C GLY A 76 0.64 18.58 0.55
N LEU A 77 -0.07 17.71 -0.19
CA LEU A 77 -1.42 18.01 -0.70
C LEU A 77 -2.41 18.21 0.45
N SER A 78 -2.39 17.34 1.46
CA SER A 78 -3.28 17.48 2.63
C SER A 78 -3.00 18.77 3.39
N ASP A 79 -1.73 19.11 3.59
CA ASP A 79 -1.34 20.38 4.23
C ASP A 79 -1.71 21.58 3.35
N GLY A 80 -1.53 21.50 2.02
CA GLY A 80 -1.97 22.50 1.07
C GLY A 80 -3.49 22.75 1.10
N LEU A 81 -4.30 21.69 1.18
CA LEU A 81 -5.74 21.79 1.36
C LEU A 81 -6.12 22.51 2.67
N ASN A 82 -5.46 22.17 3.79
CA ASN A 82 -5.69 22.87 5.05
C ASN A 82 -5.31 24.36 4.95
N ARG A 83 -4.25 24.71 4.23
CA ARG A 83 -3.84 26.12 4.00
C ARG A 83 -4.85 26.92 3.20
N ILE A 84 -5.58 26.31 2.27
CA ILE A 84 -6.67 26.97 1.53
C ILE A 84 -8.03 26.83 2.23
N GLY A 85 -8.04 26.48 3.54
CA GLY A 85 -9.24 26.43 4.36
C GLY A 85 -10.14 25.20 4.17
N LYS A 86 -9.67 24.15 3.49
CA LYS A 86 -10.40 22.88 3.39
C LYS A 86 -9.95 21.96 4.54
N LYS A 87 -10.89 21.44 5.33
CA LYS A 87 -10.57 20.51 6.41
C LYS A 87 -10.11 19.17 5.85
N SER A 88 -8.79 18.94 5.81
CA SER A 88 -8.18 17.75 5.25
C SER A 88 -7.51 16.87 6.30
N CYS A 89 -7.52 15.57 6.06
CA CYS A 89 -6.80 14.56 6.82
C CYS A 89 -6.11 13.58 5.86
N VAL A 90 -4.85 13.26 6.10
CA VAL A 90 -4.13 12.24 5.35
C VAL A 90 -4.31 10.86 5.98
N ALA A 91 -4.49 9.83 5.15
CA ALA A 91 -4.58 8.43 5.58
C ALA A 91 -3.49 7.60 4.91
N LEU A 92 -2.53 7.10 5.68
CA LEU A 92 -1.29 6.47 5.21
C LEU A 92 -1.16 5.02 5.68
N ARG A 93 -0.19 4.32 5.07
CA ARG A 93 0.26 2.99 5.54
C ARG A 93 1.31 3.13 6.63
N GLU A 94 1.33 2.15 7.53
CA GLU A 94 2.41 1.95 8.47
C GLU A 94 3.60 1.26 7.78
N PRO A 95 4.85 1.73 7.95
CA PRO A 95 6.03 1.09 7.38
C PRO A 95 6.39 -0.21 8.09
N SER A 96 6.98 -1.16 7.35
CA SER A 96 7.56 -2.40 7.85
C SER A 96 9.06 -2.21 8.11
N LEU A 97 9.60 -2.82 9.15
CA LEU A 97 11.01 -2.75 9.52
C LEU A 97 11.95 -3.29 8.43
N GLY A 98 11.55 -4.34 7.73
CA GLY A 98 12.38 -4.92 6.68
C GLY A 98 12.78 -3.92 5.61
N PRO A 99 11.87 -3.18 4.96
CA PRO A 99 12.18 -2.08 4.05
C PRO A 99 12.98 -0.94 4.68
N VAL A 100 12.64 -0.53 5.91
CA VAL A 100 13.33 0.55 6.64
C VAL A 100 14.82 0.23 6.84
N LEU A 101 15.13 -0.98 7.28
CA LEU A 101 16.50 -1.42 7.48
C LEU A 101 17.19 -1.88 6.18
N GLY A 102 16.44 -2.19 5.14
CA GLY A 102 16.94 -2.72 3.88
C GLY A 102 17.31 -1.65 2.86
N ARG A 103 16.32 -1.13 2.20
CA ARG A 103 16.43 -0.02 1.25
C ARG A 103 15.57 1.10 1.74
N LYS A 104 16.05 2.32 1.67
CA LYS A 104 15.30 3.54 1.96
C LYS A 104 13.82 3.42 1.53
N GLY A 105 12.90 3.64 2.44
CA GLY A 105 11.47 3.50 2.16
C GLY A 105 10.58 3.60 3.38
N GLY A 106 10.80 4.60 4.25
CA GLY A 106 9.84 4.98 5.28
C GLY A 106 8.56 5.55 4.67
N ALA A 107 7.44 5.40 5.36
CA ALA A 107 6.14 5.94 4.95
C ALA A 107 5.88 7.34 5.54
N ALA A 108 6.88 7.99 6.13
CA ALA A 108 6.72 9.26 6.85
C ALA A 108 6.75 10.52 5.96
N GLY A 109 6.97 10.38 4.64
CA GLY A 109 7.18 11.52 3.74
C GLY A 109 8.64 11.96 3.68
N GLY A 110 8.92 13.21 3.30
CA GLY A 110 10.27 13.77 3.23
C GLY A 110 10.26 15.30 3.13
N GLY A 111 11.41 15.93 3.43
CA GLY A 111 11.55 17.38 3.47
C GLY A 111 10.57 18.02 4.45
N TYR A 112 9.90 19.07 4.03
CA TYR A 112 8.90 19.78 4.82
C TYR A 112 7.47 19.19 4.71
N ALA A 113 7.30 18.04 4.02
CA ALA A 113 6.04 17.30 3.95
C ALA A 113 6.20 15.93 4.58
N GLN A 114 6.16 15.86 5.91
CA GLN A 114 6.34 14.66 6.72
C GLN A 114 5.25 14.52 7.77
N VAL A 115 5.05 13.27 8.24
CA VAL A 115 4.32 12.95 9.48
C VAL A 115 5.30 12.66 10.61
N VAL A 116 4.96 13.12 11.81
CA VAL A 116 5.81 13.03 13.01
C VAL A 116 5.02 12.41 14.19
N PRO A 117 5.70 11.69 15.09
CA PRO A 117 7.16 11.47 15.25
C PRO A 117 7.70 10.41 14.27
N MET A 118 8.68 10.80 13.45
CA MET A 118 9.20 9.96 12.36
C MET A 118 9.89 8.69 12.86
N GLU A 119 10.68 8.78 13.94
CA GLU A 119 11.39 7.64 14.54
C GLU A 119 10.42 6.55 14.97
N ASP A 120 9.41 6.90 15.75
CA ASP A 120 8.39 5.98 16.25
C ASP A 120 7.65 5.30 15.08
N ILE A 121 7.24 6.08 14.07
CA ILE A 121 6.50 5.57 12.92
C ILE A 121 7.33 4.54 12.15
N ASN A 122 8.63 4.77 11.97
CA ASN A 122 9.49 3.91 11.16
C ASN A 122 10.09 2.72 11.92
N LEU A 123 10.12 2.73 13.26
CA LEU A 123 10.67 1.65 14.07
C LEU A 123 9.58 0.89 14.83
N HIS A 124 9.22 1.35 16.01
CA HIS A 124 8.22 0.73 16.87
C HIS A 124 7.09 1.71 17.16
N PHE A 125 6.09 1.74 16.30
CA PHE A 125 5.05 2.76 16.34
C PHE A 125 4.12 2.59 17.56
N THR A 126 3.16 1.67 17.46
CA THR A 126 2.19 1.35 18.52
C THR A 126 2.06 -0.16 18.74
N GLY A 127 2.93 -0.95 18.11
CA GLY A 127 2.99 -2.39 18.25
C GLY A 127 2.15 -3.19 17.25
N ASP A 128 1.58 -2.56 16.23
CA ASP A 128 0.70 -3.24 15.27
C ASP A 128 1.44 -4.32 14.48
N MET A 129 2.67 -4.03 13.99
CA MET A 129 3.49 -5.00 13.27
C MET A 129 3.83 -6.21 14.14
N HIS A 130 4.18 -6.00 15.42
CA HIS A 130 4.41 -7.08 16.37
C HIS A 130 3.15 -7.92 16.59
N ALA A 131 2.00 -7.28 16.81
CA ALA A 131 0.74 -7.98 17.03
C ALA A 131 0.34 -8.84 15.82
N ILE A 132 0.50 -8.32 14.60
CA ILE A 132 0.21 -9.05 13.35
C ILE A 132 1.17 -10.22 13.18
N THR A 133 2.48 -10.01 13.39
CA THR A 133 3.51 -11.07 13.33
C THR A 133 3.20 -12.18 14.32
N THR A 134 2.87 -11.81 15.57
CA THR A 134 2.55 -12.75 16.64
C THR A 134 1.27 -13.51 16.34
N ALA A 135 0.21 -12.85 15.94
CA ALA A 135 -1.07 -13.47 15.58
C ALA A 135 -0.92 -14.46 14.40
N HIS A 136 -0.17 -14.06 13.38
CA HIS A 136 0.10 -14.94 12.23
C HIS A 136 0.89 -16.18 12.63
N ASN A 137 1.97 -16.00 13.38
CA ASN A 137 2.79 -17.12 13.85
C ASN A 137 2.06 -18.01 14.84
N ALA A 138 1.14 -17.46 15.66
CA ALA A 138 0.29 -18.26 16.52
C ALA A 138 -0.60 -19.22 15.71
N ILE A 139 -1.15 -18.80 14.58
CA ILE A 139 -1.87 -19.68 13.65
C ILE A 139 -0.97 -20.84 13.22
N ALA A 140 0.24 -20.54 12.70
CA ALA A 140 1.17 -21.56 12.24
C ALA A 140 1.57 -22.54 13.36
N VAL A 141 1.80 -22.06 14.58
CA VAL A 141 2.12 -22.89 15.74
C VAL A 141 0.95 -23.79 16.11
N LEU A 142 -0.29 -23.26 16.17
CA LEU A 142 -1.48 -24.02 16.57
C LEU A 142 -1.86 -25.07 15.52
N VAL A 143 -1.70 -24.78 14.22
CA VAL A 143 -1.85 -25.79 13.16
C VAL A 143 -0.85 -26.94 13.33
N ASN A 144 0.42 -26.62 13.57
CA ASN A 144 1.46 -27.62 13.79
C ASN A 144 1.22 -28.44 15.06
N ASN A 145 0.79 -27.79 16.16
CA ASN A 145 0.44 -28.47 17.39
C ASN A 145 -0.72 -29.45 17.20
N HIS A 146 -1.76 -29.05 16.43
CA HIS A 146 -2.87 -29.94 16.10
C HIS A 146 -2.39 -31.21 15.37
N VAL A 147 -1.51 -31.06 14.37
CA VAL A 147 -0.92 -32.19 13.63
C VAL A 147 -0.10 -33.09 14.57
N PHE A 148 0.71 -32.49 15.46
CA PHE A 148 1.56 -33.24 16.40
C PHE A 148 0.75 -34.00 17.48
N GLN A 149 -0.36 -33.43 17.95
CA GLN A 149 -1.19 -33.95 19.04
C GLN A 149 -2.34 -34.88 18.61
N GLY A 150 -2.20 -35.54 17.47
CA GLY A 150 -3.14 -36.57 17.04
C GLY A 150 -3.89 -36.30 15.72
N ASN A 151 -3.81 -35.07 15.19
CA ASN A 151 -4.29 -34.72 13.85
C ASN A 151 -5.74 -35.16 13.53
N GLU A 152 -6.70 -34.84 14.41
CA GLU A 152 -8.11 -35.22 14.25
C GLU A 152 -8.75 -34.72 12.94
N LEU A 153 -8.25 -33.58 12.40
CA LEU A 153 -8.69 -33.05 11.11
C LEU A 153 -8.03 -33.73 9.90
N GLU A 154 -7.20 -34.73 10.12
CA GLU A 154 -6.46 -35.46 9.08
C GLU A 154 -5.64 -34.53 8.17
N ILE A 155 -5.05 -33.44 8.69
CA ILE A 155 -4.23 -32.50 7.93
C ILE A 155 -3.07 -33.26 7.27
N ASP A 156 -2.91 -33.04 5.94
CA ASP A 156 -1.86 -33.63 5.14
C ASP A 156 -0.91 -32.56 4.54
N LYS A 157 -1.50 -31.50 3.99
CA LYS A 157 -0.75 -30.42 3.37
C LYS A 157 -1.04 -29.07 4.04
N ILE A 158 -0.08 -28.55 4.81
CA ILE A 158 -0.13 -27.18 5.35
C ILE A 158 0.25 -26.20 4.24
N VAL A 159 -0.55 -25.13 4.07
CA VAL A 159 -0.36 -24.08 3.04
C VAL A 159 -0.16 -22.69 3.64
N PHE A 160 0.11 -22.62 4.94
CA PHE A 160 0.23 -21.41 5.73
C PHE A 160 1.65 -21.29 6.28
N ASN A 161 2.45 -20.37 5.70
CA ASN A 161 3.83 -20.11 6.11
C ASN A 161 3.88 -19.34 7.44
N ARG A 162 5.06 -19.23 8.02
CA ARG A 162 5.37 -18.28 9.11
C ARG A 162 5.67 -16.89 8.57
N VAL A 163 5.79 -15.90 9.45
CA VAL A 163 6.19 -14.54 9.06
C VAL A 163 7.24 -13.96 10.00
N MET A 164 8.01 -13.01 9.46
CA MET A 164 8.94 -12.16 10.18
C MET A 164 8.90 -10.75 9.58
N ASP A 165 8.89 -9.71 10.41
CA ASP A 165 8.94 -8.32 9.92
C ASP A 165 10.38 -7.86 9.65
N MET A 166 11.08 -8.63 8.84
CA MET A 166 12.47 -8.40 8.43
C MET A 166 12.74 -9.00 7.06
N ASN A 167 13.72 -8.46 6.34
CA ASN A 167 14.19 -9.02 5.07
C ASN A 167 15.20 -10.14 5.34
N ALA A 168 14.77 -11.39 5.30
CA ALA A 168 15.57 -12.57 5.64
C ALA A 168 15.49 -13.63 4.53
N ARG A 169 16.35 -13.49 3.50
CA ARG A 169 16.34 -14.41 2.34
C ARG A 169 16.67 -15.87 2.67
N ASP A 170 17.39 -16.10 3.75
CA ASP A 170 17.77 -17.41 4.27
C ASP A 170 16.58 -18.17 4.86
N LEU A 171 15.50 -17.48 5.23
CA LEU A 171 14.29 -18.09 5.77
C LEU A 171 13.24 -18.47 4.70
N ARG A 172 13.54 -18.31 3.41
CA ARG A 172 12.61 -18.69 2.32
C ARG A 172 12.30 -20.17 2.29
N HIS A 173 13.26 -20.99 2.70
CA HIS A 173 13.16 -22.45 2.71
C HIS A 173 13.76 -22.95 4.03
N VAL A 174 12.92 -23.40 4.93
CA VAL A 174 13.30 -23.88 6.26
C VAL A 174 12.77 -25.29 6.45
N LYS A 175 13.62 -26.21 6.86
CA LYS A 175 13.20 -27.56 7.23
C LYS A 175 12.69 -27.54 8.67
N VAL A 176 11.41 -27.83 8.86
CA VAL A 176 10.78 -27.92 10.18
C VAL A 176 10.52 -29.37 10.58
N ASN A 177 10.46 -29.64 11.89
CA ASN A 177 10.34 -30.98 12.49
C ASN A 177 11.45 -31.94 12.00
N ALA A 178 12.67 -31.43 11.78
CA ALA A 178 13.80 -32.19 11.29
C ALA A 178 14.05 -33.47 12.10
N GLY A 179 14.24 -34.60 11.42
CA GLY A 179 14.49 -35.90 12.03
C GLY A 179 13.26 -36.59 12.62
N THR A 180 12.05 -36.12 12.31
CA THR A 180 10.79 -36.78 12.69
C THR A 180 9.96 -37.16 11.47
N ASP A 181 8.94 -38.02 11.66
CA ASP A 181 7.98 -38.38 10.59
C ASP A 181 7.13 -37.20 10.10
N LEU A 182 7.19 -36.06 10.80
CA LEU A 182 6.50 -34.81 10.44
C LEU A 182 7.43 -33.80 9.77
N GLU A 183 8.65 -34.23 9.37
CA GLU A 183 9.59 -33.37 8.68
C GLU A 183 9.01 -32.86 7.36
N ARG A 184 9.08 -31.54 7.15
CA ARG A 184 8.65 -30.91 5.91
C ARG A 184 9.42 -29.64 5.61
N LEU A 185 9.38 -29.24 4.36
CA LEU A 185 9.82 -27.92 3.93
C LEU A 185 8.73 -26.89 4.26
N ASP A 186 9.14 -25.80 4.87
CA ASP A 186 8.32 -24.63 5.25
C ASP A 186 9.07 -23.35 4.83
N GLY A 187 8.60 -22.18 5.18
CA GLY A 187 9.26 -20.91 4.91
C GLY A 187 8.65 -19.75 5.70
N PHE A 188 9.27 -18.59 5.52
CA PHE A 188 8.78 -17.35 6.09
C PHE A 188 8.42 -16.38 4.97
N ASP A 189 7.31 -15.68 5.13
CA ASP A 189 6.97 -14.49 4.38
C ASP A 189 7.29 -13.25 5.24
N ILE A 190 7.46 -12.08 4.64
CA ILE A 190 7.52 -10.84 5.43
C ILE A 190 6.13 -10.51 5.97
N THR A 191 6.04 -9.99 7.20
CA THR A 191 4.75 -9.72 7.89
C THR A 191 3.75 -8.94 7.02
N VAL A 192 4.21 -7.95 6.28
CA VAL A 192 3.37 -7.11 5.40
C VAL A 192 2.89 -7.82 4.11
N ALA A 193 3.37 -9.04 3.84
CA ALA A 193 2.88 -9.94 2.79
C ALA A 193 1.83 -10.92 3.31
N SER A 194 1.60 -10.95 4.62
CA SER A 194 0.72 -11.94 5.26
C SER A 194 -0.77 -11.70 4.97
N GLU A 195 -1.53 -12.79 4.96
CA GLU A 195 -2.99 -12.70 4.87
C GLU A 195 -3.59 -12.01 6.10
N VAL A 196 -3.01 -12.16 7.29
CA VAL A 196 -3.46 -11.49 8.52
C VAL A 196 -3.35 -9.97 8.40
N MET A 197 -2.25 -9.45 7.83
CA MET A 197 -2.12 -8.02 7.51
C MET A 197 -3.21 -7.55 6.54
N ALA A 198 -3.46 -8.31 5.47
CA ALA A 198 -4.50 -7.98 4.49
C ALA A 198 -5.90 -8.00 5.13
N ILE A 199 -6.20 -8.99 5.96
CA ILE A 199 -7.45 -9.10 6.70
C ILE A 199 -7.65 -7.90 7.63
N LEU A 200 -6.65 -7.55 8.43
CA LEU A 200 -6.72 -6.37 9.31
C LEU A 200 -7.05 -5.11 8.53
N CYS A 201 -6.38 -4.90 7.39
CA CYS A 201 -6.60 -3.72 6.55
C CYS A 201 -7.95 -3.72 5.81
N LEU A 202 -8.53 -4.87 5.53
CA LEU A 202 -9.82 -5.01 4.85
C LEU A 202 -11.00 -5.24 5.82
N SER A 203 -10.76 -5.16 7.13
CA SER A 203 -11.79 -5.30 8.15
C SER A 203 -12.39 -3.95 8.55
N GLU A 204 -13.70 -3.97 8.86
CA GLU A 204 -14.48 -2.81 9.28
C GLU A 204 -14.65 -2.70 10.81
N GLY A 205 -14.16 -3.69 11.55
CA GLY A 205 -14.22 -3.75 13.02
C GLY A 205 -13.89 -5.15 13.54
N ILE A 206 -13.98 -5.32 14.86
CA ILE A 206 -13.53 -6.53 15.55
C ILE A 206 -14.34 -7.79 15.16
N ALA A 207 -15.64 -7.65 14.94
CA ALA A 207 -16.50 -8.77 14.56
C ALA A 207 -16.17 -9.25 13.13
N ASP A 208 -16.05 -8.34 12.19
CA ASP A 208 -15.67 -8.61 10.81
C ASP A 208 -14.23 -9.16 10.72
N LEU A 209 -13.30 -8.63 11.55
CA LEU A 209 -11.96 -9.18 11.71
C LEU A 209 -12.00 -10.66 12.11
N LYS A 210 -12.78 -11.00 13.15
CA LYS A 210 -12.93 -12.39 13.63
C LYS A 210 -13.51 -13.30 12.56
N GLU A 211 -14.53 -12.86 11.86
CA GLU A 211 -15.16 -13.61 10.78
C GLU A 211 -14.17 -13.89 9.63
N LYS A 212 -13.44 -12.87 9.18
CA LYS A 212 -12.43 -13.02 8.13
C LYS A 212 -11.29 -13.95 8.55
N LEU A 213 -10.78 -13.80 9.78
CA LEU A 213 -9.77 -14.69 10.33
C LEU A 213 -10.26 -16.15 10.35
N SER A 214 -11.51 -16.40 10.74
CA SER A 214 -12.09 -17.76 10.78
C SER A 214 -12.07 -18.47 9.43
N ASN A 215 -12.06 -17.71 8.34
CA ASN A 215 -12.10 -18.22 6.97
C ASN A 215 -10.70 -18.35 6.32
N ILE A 216 -9.61 -18.12 7.04
CA ILE A 216 -8.25 -18.37 6.51
C ILE A 216 -8.09 -19.86 6.18
N LEU A 217 -7.70 -20.18 4.96
CA LEU A 217 -7.31 -21.51 4.52
C LEU A 217 -5.90 -21.82 5.05
N VAL A 218 -5.77 -22.78 5.96
CA VAL A 218 -4.50 -23.12 6.60
C VAL A 218 -3.89 -24.42 6.07
N ALA A 219 -4.73 -25.36 5.60
CA ALA A 219 -4.27 -26.67 5.16
C ALA A 219 -5.28 -27.36 4.25
N TYR A 220 -4.86 -28.50 3.70
CA TYR A 220 -5.75 -29.51 3.11
C TYR A 220 -5.60 -30.81 3.88
N ASN A 221 -6.71 -31.56 4.04
CA ASN A 221 -6.67 -32.87 4.67
C ASN A 221 -6.33 -33.98 3.66
N LYS A 222 -6.14 -35.23 4.14
CA LYS A 222 -5.83 -36.43 3.30
C LYS A 222 -6.81 -36.69 2.15
N LYS A 223 -8.04 -36.15 2.24
CA LYS A 223 -9.06 -36.24 1.18
C LYS A 223 -9.04 -35.03 0.25
N GLY A 224 -8.06 -34.14 0.38
CA GLY A 224 -7.93 -32.90 -0.41
C GLY A 224 -8.97 -31.83 -0.05
N LYS A 225 -9.71 -31.97 1.05
CA LYS A 225 -10.66 -30.96 1.52
C LYS A 225 -9.93 -29.82 2.22
N PRO A 226 -10.35 -28.55 2.03
CA PRO A 226 -9.77 -27.42 2.72
C PRO A 226 -10.05 -27.49 4.22
N VAL A 227 -9.06 -27.06 5.01
CA VAL A 227 -9.12 -26.87 6.46
C VAL A 227 -8.94 -25.39 6.74
N TYR A 228 -9.94 -24.79 7.36
CA TYR A 228 -9.96 -23.37 7.70
C TYR A 228 -9.63 -23.14 9.17
N LEU A 229 -9.29 -21.91 9.54
CA LEU A 229 -8.97 -21.55 10.92
C LEU A 229 -10.10 -21.91 11.90
N LYS A 230 -11.36 -21.73 11.49
CA LYS A 230 -12.55 -22.08 12.28
C LYS A 230 -12.65 -23.57 12.61
N ASP A 231 -12.09 -24.45 11.78
CA ASP A 231 -12.10 -25.89 12.03
C ASP A 231 -11.19 -26.26 13.22
N LEU A 232 -10.17 -25.41 13.48
CA LEU A 232 -9.29 -25.51 14.65
C LEU A 232 -9.86 -24.77 15.88
N LYS A 233 -10.92 -23.97 15.72
CA LYS A 233 -11.58 -23.18 16.79
C LYS A 233 -10.64 -22.19 17.50
N ILE A 234 -9.70 -21.59 16.78
CA ILE A 234 -8.66 -20.70 17.34
C ILE A 234 -8.85 -19.23 16.96
N GLU A 235 -9.87 -18.87 16.17
CA GLU A 235 -10.14 -17.50 15.74
C GLU A 235 -10.30 -16.52 16.91
N GLY A 236 -10.76 -17.00 18.06
CA GLY A 236 -10.93 -16.18 19.28
C GLY A 236 -9.61 -15.65 19.81
N VAL A 237 -8.62 -16.52 19.99
CA VAL A 237 -7.29 -16.12 20.50
C VAL A 237 -6.55 -15.24 19.48
N ILE A 238 -6.66 -15.55 18.18
CA ILE A 238 -6.04 -14.73 17.13
C ILE A 238 -6.64 -13.32 17.09
N THR A 239 -7.97 -13.21 17.19
CA THR A 239 -8.64 -11.90 17.28
C THR A 239 -8.22 -11.13 18.54
N SER A 240 -8.04 -11.82 19.66
CA SER A 240 -7.61 -11.21 20.93
C SER A 240 -6.20 -10.60 20.83
N LEU A 241 -5.28 -11.25 20.12
CA LEU A 241 -3.94 -10.72 19.85
C LEU A 241 -3.99 -9.44 18.99
N LEU A 242 -4.99 -9.29 18.14
CA LEU A 242 -5.17 -8.14 17.24
C LEU A 242 -6.11 -7.05 17.79
N LYS A 243 -6.61 -7.21 19.02
CA LYS A 243 -7.62 -6.31 19.63
C LYS A 243 -7.23 -4.82 19.59
N ASP A 244 -5.97 -4.51 19.80
CA ASP A 244 -5.47 -3.14 19.77
C ASP A 244 -4.93 -2.75 18.39
N ALA A 245 -4.33 -3.69 17.67
CA ALA A 245 -3.83 -3.46 16.33
C ALA A 245 -4.93 -3.09 15.30
N ILE A 246 -6.19 -3.49 15.51
CA ILE A 246 -7.30 -3.11 14.63
C ILE A 246 -7.69 -1.63 14.72
N LYS A 247 -7.27 -0.92 15.76
CA LYS A 247 -7.57 0.50 15.97
C LYS A 247 -6.58 1.36 15.19
N PRO A 248 -7.05 2.30 14.34
CA PRO A 248 -6.16 3.19 13.60
C PRO A 248 -5.33 4.09 14.51
N ASN A 249 -4.11 4.41 14.08
CA ASN A 249 -3.23 5.33 14.77
C ASN A 249 -3.43 6.75 14.25
N ILE A 250 -3.39 7.74 15.14
CA ILE A 250 -3.39 9.16 14.79
C ILE A 250 -2.08 9.81 15.23
N VAL A 251 -1.52 10.62 14.33
CA VAL A 251 -0.34 11.46 14.51
C VAL A 251 -0.57 12.80 13.81
N GLN A 252 0.47 13.59 13.61
CA GLN A 252 0.39 14.91 12.97
C GLN A 252 1.39 15.05 11.83
N THR A 253 1.10 15.97 10.89
CA THR A 253 2.07 16.45 9.92
C THR A 253 3.00 17.49 10.60
N LEU A 254 4.09 17.89 9.91
CA LEU A 254 4.95 19.00 10.37
C LEU A 254 4.16 20.32 10.57
N GLU A 255 3.03 20.48 9.87
CA GLU A 255 2.14 21.64 10.01
C GLU A 255 1.04 21.42 11.07
N ASN A 256 1.21 20.41 11.93
CA ASN A 256 0.28 20.04 13.00
C ASN A 256 -1.13 19.69 12.49
N ASN A 257 -1.27 19.23 11.25
CA ASN A 257 -2.52 18.69 10.73
C ASN A 257 -2.66 17.20 11.05
N PRO A 258 -3.88 16.68 11.21
CA PRO A 258 -4.09 15.30 11.58
C PRO A 258 -3.72 14.32 10.45
N ALA A 259 -3.04 13.23 10.83
CA ALA A 259 -2.70 12.12 9.97
C ALA A 259 -3.10 10.79 10.63
N ILE A 260 -3.79 9.93 9.89
CA ILE A 260 -4.18 8.59 10.35
C ILE A 260 -3.29 7.57 9.65
N ILE A 261 -2.56 6.75 10.42
CA ILE A 261 -1.65 5.72 9.89
C ILE A 261 -2.13 4.36 10.38
N HIS A 262 -2.38 3.41 9.47
CA HIS A 262 -2.86 2.10 9.89
C HIS A 262 -2.68 1.01 8.83
N GLY A 263 -1.98 -0.06 9.21
CA GLY A 263 -1.67 -1.20 8.36
C GLY A 263 -0.73 -0.90 7.21
N GLY A 264 -0.01 -1.88 6.72
CA GLY A 264 1.03 -1.71 5.72
C GLY A 264 1.16 -2.86 4.73
N PRO A 265 0.07 -3.35 4.08
CA PRO A 265 0.17 -4.47 3.17
C PRO A 265 1.01 -4.12 1.93
N PHE A 266 1.86 -5.05 1.47
CA PHE A 266 2.63 -4.87 0.25
C PHE A 266 1.75 -4.70 -0.97
N ALA A 267 2.13 -3.77 -1.86
CA ALA A 267 1.33 -3.44 -3.04
C ALA A 267 1.57 -4.38 -4.24
N ASN A 268 2.58 -5.23 -4.22
CA ASN A 268 2.84 -6.20 -5.29
C ASN A 268 2.23 -7.58 -5.03
N ILE A 269 1.87 -7.91 -3.79
CA ILE A 269 1.32 -9.22 -3.39
C ILE A 269 0.07 -9.14 -2.51
N ALA A 270 -0.34 -7.93 -2.15
CA ALA A 270 -1.57 -7.59 -1.45
C ALA A 270 -2.14 -6.30 -2.04
N HIS A 271 -3.17 -5.72 -1.42
CA HIS A 271 -3.86 -4.55 -1.97
C HIS A 271 -3.12 -3.21 -1.82
N GLY A 272 -2.04 -3.15 -1.04
CA GLY A 272 -1.06 -2.05 -1.05
C GLY A 272 -1.54 -0.69 -0.60
N CYS A 273 -2.56 -0.61 0.24
CA CYS A 273 -3.08 0.64 0.80
C CYS A 273 -3.45 0.47 2.28
N ASN A 274 -3.63 1.58 2.99
CA ASN A 274 -4.01 1.57 4.39
C ASN A 274 -5.37 0.89 4.64
N SER A 275 -5.74 0.74 5.89
CA SER A 275 -6.98 0.04 6.26
C SER A 275 -8.26 0.76 5.81
N ILE A 276 -9.31 -0.02 5.59
CA ILE A 276 -10.67 0.49 5.40
C ILE A 276 -11.09 1.33 6.61
N LEU A 277 -10.78 0.84 7.80
CA LEU A 277 -11.17 1.49 9.05
C LEU A 277 -10.54 2.88 9.20
N ALA A 278 -9.23 3.03 8.85
CA ALA A 278 -8.56 4.34 8.84
C ALA A 278 -9.22 5.31 7.86
N THR A 279 -9.44 4.86 6.61
CA THR A 279 -10.06 5.70 5.57
C THR A 279 -11.48 6.10 5.95
N LYS A 280 -12.32 5.15 6.40
CA LYS A 280 -13.69 5.45 6.84
C LYS A 280 -13.71 6.37 8.07
N THR A 281 -12.77 6.18 9.01
CA THR A 281 -12.66 7.08 10.17
C THR A 281 -12.32 8.50 9.74
N ALA A 282 -11.34 8.68 8.86
CA ALA A 282 -11.01 10.00 8.32
C ALA A 282 -12.23 10.67 7.64
N LEU A 283 -12.97 9.92 6.80
CA LEU A 283 -14.17 10.40 6.09
C LEU A 283 -15.33 10.81 7.01
N LYS A 284 -15.36 10.33 8.25
CA LYS A 284 -16.35 10.76 9.24
C LYS A 284 -16.10 12.18 9.74
N PHE A 285 -14.88 12.68 9.68
CA PHE A 285 -14.46 13.92 10.33
C PHE A 285 -13.90 15.00 9.40
N ALA A 286 -13.22 14.61 8.33
CA ALA A 286 -12.63 15.52 7.36
C ALA A 286 -13.55 15.76 6.16
N ASP A 287 -13.37 16.90 5.48
CA ASP A 287 -14.07 17.21 4.23
C ASP A 287 -13.29 16.60 3.05
N TYR A 288 -11.96 16.55 3.16
CA TYR A 288 -11.07 15.91 2.21
C TYR A 288 -10.22 14.86 2.92
N VAL A 289 -10.20 13.65 2.41
CA VAL A 289 -9.31 12.58 2.85
C VAL A 289 -8.37 12.21 1.72
N ILE A 290 -7.08 12.42 1.96
CA ILE A 290 -6.03 12.13 1.00
C ILE A 290 -5.39 10.81 1.39
N THR A 291 -5.37 9.86 0.47
CA THR A 291 -4.78 8.53 0.70
C THR A 291 -3.88 8.13 -0.45
N GLU A 292 -2.95 7.22 -0.20
CA GLU A 292 -2.06 6.70 -1.22
C GLU A 292 -2.25 5.21 -1.48
N ALA A 293 -1.85 4.78 -2.68
CA ALA A 293 -1.66 3.37 -3.01
C ALA A 293 -0.20 3.11 -3.41
N GLY A 294 0.34 1.95 -3.01
CA GLY A 294 1.74 1.61 -3.23
C GLY A 294 2.09 1.41 -4.70
N PHE A 295 3.31 1.75 -5.09
CA PHE A 295 3.82 1.67 -6.47
C PHE A 295 3.04 2.55 -7.46
N GLY A 296 3.01 2.16 -8.73
CA GLY A 296 2.32 2.88 -9.79
C GLY A 296 0.82 2.62 -9.85
N ALA A 297 0.13 3.40 -10.69
CA ALA A 297 -1.31 3.26 -10.86
C ALA A 297 -1.72 1.91 -11.46
N ASP A 298 -0.81 1.27 -12.18
CA ASP A 298 -1.00 -0.07 -12.75
C ASP A 298 -1.10 -1.18 -11.70
N LEU A 299 -0.52 -0.99 -10.51
CA LEU A 299 -0.57 -1.95 -9.40
C LEU A 299 -1.38 -1.42 -8.22
N GLY A 300 -0.93 -0.32 -7.61
CA GLY A 300 -1.51 0.17 -6.38
C GLY A 300 -2.89 0.76 -6.57
N ALA A 301 -3.07 1.67 -7.52
CA ALA A 301 -4.38 2.28 -7.75
C ALA A 301 -5.41 1.26 -8.28
N GLU A 302 -5.01 0.35 -9.17
CA GLU A 302 -5.86 -0.75 -9.63
C GLU A 302 -6.42 -1.55 -8.45
N LYS A 303 -5.56 -1.99 -7.51
CA LYS A 303 -5.96 -2.78 -6.34
C LYS A 303 -6.76 -1.96 -5.32
N PHE A 304 -6.41 -0.69 -5.15
CA PHE A 304 -7.20 0.22 -4.31
C PHE A 304 -8.64 0.29 -4.81
N LEU A 305 -8.85 0.42 -6.12
CA LEU A 305 -10.17 0.55 -6.74
C LEU A 305 -10.89 -0.81 -6.79
N ASN A 306 -10.28 -1.83 -7.38
CA ASN A 306 -10.93 -3.12 -7.60
C ASN A 306 -11.02 -4.01 -6.34
N ILE A 307 -10.17 -3.81 -5.33
CA ILE A 307 -10.22 -4.60 -4.09
C ILE A 307 -10.77 -3.77 -2.94
N LYS A 308 -10.07 -2.70 -2.50
CA LYS A 308 -10.45 -1.95 -1.31
C LYS A 308 -11.75 -1.18 -1.50
N CYS A 309 -11.88 -0.40 -2.57
CA CYS A 309 -13.10 0.36 -2.84
C CYS A 309 -14.29 -0.54 -3.07
N ARG A 310 -14.12 -1.63 -3.83
CA ARG A 310 -15.18 -2.66 -4.03
C ARG A 310 -15.70 -3.21 -2.72
N LYS A 311 -14.79 -3.65 -1.82
CA LYS A 311 -15.17 -4.25 -0.53
C LYS A 311 -15.81 -3.27 0.45
N ALA A 312 -15.33 -2.03 0.46
CA ALA A 312 -15.71 -1.04 1.45
C ALA A 312 -16.81 -0.07 0.99
N GLY A 313 -17.22 -0.15 -0.28
CA GLY A 313 -18.14 0.82 -0.87
C GLY A 313 -17.56 2.25 -0.98
N LEU A 314 -16.22 2.38 -1.01
CA LEU A 314 -15.56 3.68 -1.10
C LEU A 314 -15.62 4.21 -2.53
N LYS A 315 -15.88 5.51 -2.67
CA LYS A 315 -16.01 6.20 -3.95
C LYS A 315 -15.04 7.38 -4.02
N PRO A 316 -13.77 7.18 -4.42
CA PRO A 316 -12.86 8.30 -4.62
C PRO A 316 -13.41 9.26 -5.68
N LYS A 317 -13.19 10.56 -5.48
CA LYS A 317 -13.71 11.63 -6.33
C LYS A 317 -12.68 12.18 -7.31
N ALA A 318 -11.39 11.96 -7.04
CA ALA A 318 -10.30 12.32 -7.94
C ALA A 318 -9.07 11.42 -7.69
N ALA A 319 -8.16 11.41 -8.65
CA ALA A 319 -6.85 10.79 -8.51
C ALA A 319 -5.73 11.79 -8.86
N VAL A 320 -4.66 11.75 -8.07
CA VAL A 320 -3.42 12.49 -8.33
C VAL A 320 -2.37 11.50 -8.81
N VAL A 321 -1.75 11.76 -9.95
CA VAL A 321 -0.66 10.94 -10.50
C VAL A 321 0.66 11.69 -10.31
N VAL A 322 1.49 11.17 -9.43
CA VAL A 322 2.82 11.73 -9.18
C VAL A 322 3.79 11.25 -10.25
N ALA A 323 4.52 12.19 -10.84
CA ALA A 323 5.63 11.94 -11.75
C ALA A 323 6.84 12.79 -11.36
N THR A 324 8.03 12.41 -11.83
CA THR A 324 9.25 13.19 -11.71
C THR A 324 9.95 13.26 -13.06
N VAL A 325 10.66 14.34 -13.33
CA VAL A 325 11.49 14.47 -14.55
C VAL A 325 12.45 13.27 -14.67
N LYS A 326 13.07 12.87 -13.55
CA LYS A 326 14.00 11.72 -13.50
C LYS A 326 13.33 10.41 -13.91
N ALA A 327 12.15 10.12 -13.37
CA ALA A 327 11.42 8.91 -13.70
C ALA A 327 11.00 8.89 -15.17
N LEU A 328 10.52 10.00 -15.70
CA LEU A 328 10.14 10.10 -17.10
C LEU A 328 11.35 9.92 -18.03
N LYS A 329 12.51 10.52 -17.73
CA LYS A 329 13.75 10.26 -18.49
C LYS A 329 14.18 8.80 -18.43
N LEU A 330 14.08 8.15 -17.28
CA LEU A 330 14.37 6.72 -17.14
C LEU A 330 13.42 5.86 -17.99
N HIS A 331 12.13 6.22 -18.06
CA HIS A 331 11.15 5.59 -18.96
C HIS A 331 11.38 5.94 -20.43
N GLY A 332 12.17 6.98 -20.72
CA GLY A 332 12.67 7.35 -22.03
C GLY A 332 14.04 6.74 -22.39
N ASP A 333 14.45 5.67 -21.67
CA ASP A 333 15.67 4.89 -21.87
C ASP A 333 16.99 5.62 -21.54
N ILE A 334 16.96 6.60 -20.61
CA ILE A 334 18.18 7.23 -20.07
C ILE A 334 18.70 6.39 -18.89
N GLU A 335 20.02 6.20 -18.81
CA GLU A 335 20.66 5.54 -17.68
C GLU A 335 20.66 6.41 -16.41
N GLU A 336 20.65 5.77 -15.23
CA GLU A 336 20.59 6.48 -13.93
C GLU A 336 21.71 7.54 -13.74
N LYS A 337 22.91 7.30 -14.32
CA LYS A 337 24.05 8.22 -14.22
C LYS A 337 23.83 9.55 -14.96
N ASP A 338 22.99 9.54 -16.02
CA ASP A 338 22.78 10.67 -16.94
C ASP A 338 21.47 11.44 -16.64
N LEU A 339 20.72 11.05 -15.60
CA LEU A 339 19.42 11.65 -15.26
C LEU A 339 19.48 13.13 -14.84
N LYS A 340 20.65 13.64 -14.48
CA LYS A 340 20.85 15.05 -14.09
C LYS A 340 20.97 16.00 -15.27
N GLU A 341 21.26 15.48 -16.46
CA GLU A 341 21.39 16.27 -17.68
C GLU A 341 20.04 16.54 -18.32
N GLU A 342 19.83 17.74 -18.87
CA GLU A 342 18.63 18.08 -19.62
C GLU A 342 18.46 17.16 -20.82
N ASN A 343 17.28 16.55 -20.98
CA ASN A 343 17.00 15.68 -22.12
C ASN A 343 15.50 15.67 -22.48
N LEU A 344 15.12 16.57 -23.39
CA LEU A 344 13.73 16.69 -23.88
C LEU A 344 13.29 15.51 -24.75
N GLU A 345 14.22 14.90 -25.50
CA GLU A 345 13.90 13.72 -26.33
C GLU A 345 13.51 12.52 -25.46
N ALA A 346 14.28 12.28 -24.39
CA ALA A 346 13.94 11.25 -23.42
C ALA A 346 12.60 11.53 -22.70
N LEU A 347 12.32 12.79 -22.38
CA LEU A 347 11.03 13.17 -21.82
C LEU A 347 9.88 12.90 -22.79
N ALA A 348 10.03 13.27 -24.07
CA ALA A 348 9.02 13.02 -25.12
C ALA A 348 8.71 11.53 -25.28
N LYS A 349 9.70 10.66 -25.07
CA LYS A 349 9.51 9.21 -25.05
C LYS A 349 8.90 8.73 -23.74
N GLY A 350 9.40 9.24 -22.60
CA GLY A 350 9.01 8.78 -21.27
C GLY A 350 7.60 9.18 -20.84
N VAL A 351 7.06 10.31 -21.34
CA VAL A 351 5.67 10.73 -21.06
C VAL A 351 4.64 9.70 -21.50
N GLN A 352 4.97 8.80 -22.43
CA GLN A 352 4.06 7.71 -22.83
C GLN A 352 3.73 6.76 -21.66
N ASN A 353 4.65 6.60 -20.69
CA ASN A 353 4.37 5.85 -19.46
C ASN A 353 3.34 6.60 -18.61
N LEU A 354 3.50 7.90 -18.42
CA LEU A 354 2.54 8.75 -17.69
C LEU A 354 1.17 8.73 -18.39
N GLU A 355 1.14 8.85 -19.71
CA GLU A 355 -0.09 8.77 -20.51
C GLU A 355 -0.86 7.47 -20.25
N LYS A 356 -0.16 6.32 -20.23
CA LYS A 356 -0.80 5.02 -19.93
C LYS A 356 -1.39 4.99 -18.53
N HIS A 357 -0.73 5.55 -17.53
CA HIS A 357 -1.25 5.63 -16.16
C HIS A 357 -2.49 6.54 -16.06
N ILE A 358 -2.52 7.64 -16.81
CA ILE A 358 -3.69 8.51 -16.93
C ILE A 358 -4.86 7.76 -17.60
N GLU A 359 -4.63 7.08 -18.72
CA GLU A 359 -5.63 6.24 -19.38
C GLU A 359 -6.21 5.19 -18.44
N ASN A 360 -5.36 4.52 -17.65
CA ASN A 360 -5.78 3.51 -16.70
C ASN A 360 -6.79 4.06 -15.67
N LEU A 361 -6.52 5.24 -15.12
CA LEU A 361 -7.42 5.86 -14.15
C LEU A 361 -8.70 6.42 -14.76
N ARG A 362 -8.64 6.91 -16.01
CA ARG A 362 -9.84 7.34 -16.77
C ARG A 362 -10.86 6.21 -16.96
N LYS A 363 -10.40 4.94 -17.02
CA LYS A 363 -11.29 3.77 -17.10
C LYS A 363 -12.15 3.56 -15.84
N PHE A 364 -11.75 4.15 -14.72
CA PHE A 364 -12.53 4.14 -13.48
C PHE A 364 -13.42 5.39 -13.32
N ASN A 365 -13.54 6.24 -14.36
CA ASN A 365 -14.26 7.51 -14.33
C ASN A 365 -13.71 8.53 -13.32
N LEU A 366 -12.41 8.49 -13.04
CA LEU A 366 -11.77 9.43 -12.12
C LEU A 366 -11.19 10.63 -12.90
N PRO A 367 -11.47 11.87 -12.49
CA PRO A 367 -10.72 13.03 -12.94
C PRO A 367 -9.31 12.96 -12.37
N ILE A 368 -8.35 13.46 -13.14
CA ILE A 368 -6.92 13.26 -12.85
C ILE A 368 -6.22 14.61 -12.78
N VAL A 369 -5.39 14.78 -11.77
CA VAL A 369 -4.42 15.87 -11.66
C VAL A 369 -3.02 15.25 -11.67
N VAL A 370 -2.15 15.70 -12.57
CA VAL A 370 -0.75 15.31 -12.58
C VAL A 370 0.02 16.21 -11.62
N ALA A 371 0.65 15.61 -10.63
CA ALA A 371 1.58 16.29 -9.72
C ALA A 371 3.01 16.00 -10.16
N LEU A 372 3.67 16.96 -10.77
CA LEU A 372 5.09 16.87 -11.03
C LEU A 372 5.86 17.24 -9.76
N ASN A 373 6.45 16.25 -9.10
CA ASN A 373 7.30 16.46 -7.94
C ASN A 373 8.65 17.01 -8.41
N VAL A 374 8.84 18.33 -8.26
CA VAL A 374 9.98 19.08 -8.80
C VAL A 374 11.23 18.91 -7.93
N PHE A 375 12.36 18.70 -8.57
CA PHE A 375 13.68 18.64 -7.94
C PHE A 375 14.59 19.77 -8.42
N VAL A 376 15.56 20.16 -7.60
CA VAL A 376 16.53 21.22 -7.91
C VAL A 376 17.37 20.96 -9.18
N THR A 377 17.37 19.74 -9.68
CA THR A 377 18.08 19.37 -10.92
C THR A 377 17.22 19.49 -12.16
N ASP A 378 15.93 19.75 -12.03
CA ASP A 378 15.01 19.84 -13.17
C ASP A 378 15.16 21.21 -13.83
N THR A 379 15.28 21.25 -15.15
CA THR A 379 15.44 22.50 -15.89
C THR A 379 14.11 23.12 -16.26
N GLU A 380 14.05 24.44 -16.38
CA GLU A 380 12.81 25.14 -16.77
C GLU A 380 12.29 24.68 -18.14
N ARG A 381 13.18 24.28 -19.06
CA ARG A 381 12.78 23.74 -20.37
C ARG A 381 12.10 22.37 -20.25
N GLU A 382 12.59 21.50 -19.33
CA GLU A 382 11.97 20.21 -19.04
C GLU A 382 10.60 20.41 -18.37
N LEU A 383 10.50 21.33 -17.41
CA LEU A 383 9.24 21.66 -16.74
C LEU A 383 8.20 22.23 -17.71
N ALA A 384 8.60 23.21 -18.55
CA ALA A 384 7.72 23.79 -19.56
C ALA A 384 7.28 22.77 -20.62
N PHE A 385 8.15 21.85 -21.02
CA PHE A 385 7.80 20.76 -21.92
C PHE A 385 6.65 19.90 -21.36
N LEU A 386 6.77 19.47 -20.09
CA LEU A 386 5.77 18.62 -19.42
C LEU A 386 4.44 19.36 -19.20
N GLU A 387 4.49 20.64 -18.87
CA GLU A 387 3.31 21.48 -18.71
C GLU A 387 2.55 21.65 -20.04
N ASN A 388 3.26 21.92 -21.15
CA ASN A 388 2.66 21.99 -22.47
C ASN A 388 2.07 20.66 -22.92
N TRP A 389 2.79 19.55 -22.69
CA TRP A 389 2.29 18.21 -22.97
C TRP A 389 1.00 17.90 -22.19
N ALA A 390 0.94 18.22 -20.90
CA ALA A 390 -0.25 18.00 -20.09
C ALA A 390 -1.46 18.80 -20.59
N LYS A 391 -1.21 20.05 -21.03
CA LYS A 391 -2.23 20.90 -21.64
C LYS A 391 -2.77 20.30 -22.95
N GLU A 392 -1.89 19.76 -23.80
CA GLU A 392 -2.27 19.06 -25.03
C GLU A 392 -3.08 17.78 -24.74
N GLN A 393 -2.77 17.07 -23.66
CA GLN A 393 -3.50 15.89 -23.22
C GLN A 393 -4.83 16.22 -22.50
N GLY A 394 -5.12 17.50 -22.27
CA GLY A 394 -6.32 17.93 -21.55
C GLY A 394 -6.37 17.38 -20.13
N VAL A 395 -5.23 17.40 -19.42
CA VAL A 395 -5.12 16.96 -18.02
C VAL A 395 -4.59 18.10 -17.15
N GLU A 396 -5.19 18.29 -15.98
CA GLU A 396 -4.70 19.26 -15.00
C GLU A 396 -3.31 18.88 -14.52
N PHE A 397 -2.42 19.87 -14.41
CA PHE A 397 -1.01 19.68 -14.11
C PHE A 397 -0.55 20.68 -13.05
N SER A 398 0.21 20.23 -12.06
CA SER A 398 0.77 21.06 -11.00
C SER A 398 2.26 20.80 -10.84
N ARG A 399 3.07 21.88 -10.85
CA ARG A 399 4.45 21.84 -10.37
C ARG A 399 4.40 21.81 -8.84
N THR A 400 4.86 20.75 -8.23
CA THR A 400 4.68 20.49 -6.81
C THR A 400 6.03 20.55 -6.08
N GLU A 401 6.19 21.49 -5.15
CA GLU A 401 7.46 21.74 -4.44
C GLU A 401 7.32 21.45 -2.93
N VAL A 402 6.51 20.45 -2.59
CA VAL A 402 6.17 20.14 -1.19
C VAL A 402 7.35 19.65 -0.36
N TRP A 403 8.35 19.04 -1.00
CA TRP A 403 9.55 18.63 -0.29
C TRP A 403 10.30 19.83 0.32
N GLU A 404 10.42 20.92 -0.42
CA GLU A 404 11.13 22.13 0.01
C GLU A 404 10.24 23.08 0.82
N LYS A 405 8.95 23.20 0.46
CA LYS A 405 8.04 24.25 0.94
C LYS A 405 6.87 23.74 1.79
N GLY A 406 6.80 22.43 2.08
CA GLY A 406 5.67 21.85 2.79
C GLY A 406 4.34 22.10 2.11
N GLY A 407 3.28 22.34 2.88
CA GLY A 407 1.95 22.62 2.35
C GLY A 407 1.87 23.87 1.46
N LEU A 408 2.77 24.84 1.65
CA LEU A 408 2.84 26.03 0.78
C LEU A 408 3.16 25.62 -0.67
N GLY A 409 4.07 24.66 -0.87
CA GLY A 409 4.42 24.11 -2.18
C GLY A 409 3.33 23.21 -2.78
N GLY A 410 2.26 22.94 -2.02
CA GLY A 410 1.11 22.11 -2.43
C GLY A 410 -0.17 22.89 -2.74
N ILE A 411 -0.18 24.23 -2.60
CA ILE A 411 -1.40 25.04 -2.78
C ILE A 411 -1.97 24.91 -4.19
N ASP A 412 -1.15 25.09 -5.22
CA ASP A 412 -1.60 24.96 -6.62
C ASP A 412 -2.19 23.56 -6.91
N LEU A 413 -1.56 22.52 -6.39
CA LEU A 413 -2.10 21.15 -6.49
C LEU A 413 -3.43 21.02 -5.75
N ALA A 414 -3.55 21.60 -4.56
CA ALA A 414 -4.76 21.57 -3.76
C ALA A 414 -5.94 22.25 -4.46
N GLU A 415 -5.74 23.43 -5.04
CA GLU A 415 -6.75 24.16 -5.82
C GLU A 415 -7.23 23.37 -7.04
N LYS A 416 -6.31 22.75 -7.79
CA LYS A 416 -6.62 21.90 -8.93
C LYS A 416 -7.37 20.62 -8.54
N VAL A 417 -7.01 20.02 -7.41
CA VAL A 417 -7.72 18.85 -6.86
C VAL A 417 -9.14 19.24 -6.43
N VAL A 418 -9.32 20.38 -5.75
CA VAL A 418 -10.65 20.87 -5.39
C VAL A 418 -11.51 21.08 -6.63
N LYS A 419 -10.99 21.77 -7.64
CA LYS A 419 -11.67 21.97 -8.93
C LYS A 419 -12.06 20.63 -9.57
N ALA A 420 -11.12 19.70 -9.70
CA ALA A 420 -11.36 18.38 -10.30
C ALA A 420 -12.44 17.57 -9.55
N VAL A 421 -12.48 17.68 -8.22
CA VAL A 421 -13.50 17.04 -7.37
C VAL A 421 -14.87 17.68 -7.54
N GLU A 422 -14.95 19.03 -7.59
CA GLU A 422 -16.20 19.78 -7.70
C GLU A 422 -16.83 19.65 -9.10
N GLU A 423 -16.03 19.53 -10.13
CA GLU A 423 -16.48 19.34 -11.53
C GLU A 423 -16.81 17.86 -11.86
N ASN A 424 -16.52 16.91 -10.97
CA ASN A 424 -16.77 15.50 -11.24
C ASN A 424 -18.20 15.06 -10.93
N ASP A 425 -18.98 14.83 -11.96
CA ASP A 425 -20.34 14.30 -11.91
C ASP A 425 -20.44 12.78 -12.14
N LYS A 426 -19.30 12.11 -12.43
CA LYS A 426 -19.28 10.69 -12.79
C LYS A 426 -19.19 9.80 -11.53
N GLU A 427 -19.90 8.69 -11.60
CA GLU A 427 -19.77 7.63 -10.60
C GLU A 427 -18.53 6.76 -10.88
N LEU A 428 -17.93 6.25 -9.80
CA LEU A 428 -16.83 5.29 -9.89
C LEU A 428 -17.27 4.05 -10.69
N GLN A 429 -16.51 3.69 -11.70
CA GLN A 429 -16.67 2.45 -12.46
C GLN A 429 -15.56 1.47 -12.08
N LEU A 430 -15.93 0.24 -11.74
CA LEU A 430 -14.97 -0.84 -11.51
C LEU A 430 -14.65 -1.57 -12.82
N LEU A 431 -13.46 -2.12 -12.93
CA LEU A 431 -12.92 -2.67 -14.16
C LEU A 431 -13.64 -3.96 -14.62
N TYR A 432 -14.12 -4.75 -13.70
CA TYR A 432 -14.81 -6.02 -13.95
C TYR A 432 -15.91 -6.27 -12.91
N LYS A 433 -16.87 -7.12 -13.28
CA LYS A 433 -17.97 -7.56 -12.41
C LYS A 433 -17.56 -8.75 -11.53
N ASP A 434 -18.25 -8.95 -10.41
CA ASP A 434 -17.98 -10.06 -9.49
C ASP A 434 -18.27 -11.43 -10.13
N GLU A 435 -19.26 -11.51 -11.03
CA GLU A 435 -19.68 -12.73 -11.71
C GLU A 435 -18.69 -13.26 -12.75
N ALA A 436 -17.77 -12.44 -13.23
CA ALA A 436 -16.71 -12.85 -14.15
C ALA A 436 -15.87 -13.98 -13.53
N SER A 437 -15.34 -14.89 -14.33
CA SER A 437 -14.40 -15.90 -13.88
C SER A 437 -13.08 -15.28 -13.42
N ILE A 438 -12.32 -16.01 -12.60
CA ILE A 438 -10.99 -15.57 -12.15
C ILE A 438 -10.09 -15.31 -13.37
N THR A 439 -10.14 -16.19 -14.38
CA THR A 439 -9.39 -16.02 -15.65
C THR A 439 -9.78 -14.72 -16.36
N GLU A 440 -11.08 -14.46 -16.56
CA GLU A 440 -11.55 -13.23 -17.19
C GLU A 440 -11.12 -11.97 -16.43
N LYS A 441 -11.15 -12.00 -15.08
CA LYS A 441 -10.68 -10.88 -14.26
C LYS A 441 -9.19 -10.62 -14.46
N ILE A 442 -8.35 -11.67 -14.48
CA ILE A 442 -6.91 -11.58 -14.73
C ILE A 442 -6.66 -11.02 -16.14
N GLU A 443 -7.30 -11.56 -17.16
CA GLU A 443 -7.17 -11.10 -18.54
C GLU A 443 -7.61 -9.63 -18.69
N THR A 444 -8.70 -9.24 -18.03
CA THR A 444 -9.18 -7.85 -18.04
C THR A 444 -8.13 -6.91 -17.47
N VAL A 445 -7.55 -7.22 -16.30
CA VAL A 445 -6.49 -6.36 -15.72
C VAL A 445 -5.27 -6.32 -16.64
N CYS A 446 -4.83 -7.44 -17.19
CA CYS A 446 -3.65 -7.50 -18.06
C CYS A 446 -3.84 -6.68 -19.35
N ARG A 447 -5.00 -6.81 -20.01
CA ARG A 447 -5.29 -6.08 -21.24
C ARG A 447 -5.54 -4.59 -20.97
N GLU A 448 -6.44 -4.30 -20.05
CA GLU A 448 -6.93 -2.93 -19.85
C GLU A 448 -5.90 -2.05 -19.13
N ILE A 449 -5.24 -2.59 -18.09
CA ILE A 449 -4.32 -1.81 -17.25
C ILE A 449 -2.89 -1.89 -17.76
N TYR A 450 -2.39 -3.09 -18.11
CA TYR A 450 -1.00 -3.24 -18.53
C TYR A 450 -0.81 -3.01 -20.03
N GLY A 451 -1.87 -3.17 -20.84
CA GLY A 451 -1.79 -3.07 -22.30
C GLY A 451 -1.23 -4.33 -22.95
N ALA A 452 -1.36 -5.49 -22.28
CA ALA A 452 -0.95 -6.77 -22.85
C ALA A 452 -1.91 -7.24 -23.93
N ASP A 453 -1.40 -7.95 -24.94
CA ASP A 453 -2.20 -8.57 -26.01
C ASP A 453 -2.94 -9.82 -25.48
N GLY A 454 -2.36 -10.51 -24.51
CA GLY A 454 -2.93 -11.71 -23.92
C GLY A 454 -2.27 -12.15 -22.61
N VAL A 455 -2.77 -13.26 -22.09
CA VAL A 455 -2.26 -13.88 -20.85
C VAL A 455 -1.96 -15.36 -21.10
N ASN A 456 -0.80 -15.80 -20.67
CA ASN A 456 -0.41 -17.20 -20.72
C ASN A 456 -0.65 -17.85 -19.35
N PHE A 457 -1.33 -18.99 -19.34
CA PHE A 457 -1.56 -19.81 -18.16
C PHE A 457 -1.01 -21.22 -18.40
N SER A 458 -0.22 -21.74 -17.47
CA SER A 458 0.12 -23.16 -17.49
C SER A 458 -1.09 -24.03 -17.15
N ASP A 459 -1.04 -25.32 -17.42
CA ASP A 459 -2.15 -26.24 -17.11
C ASP A 459 -2.32 -26.39 -15.59
N GLU A 460 -1.22 -26.30 -14.81
CA GLU A 460 -1.27 -26.31 -13.33
C GLU A 460 -2.00 -25.07 -12.80
N VAL A 461 -1.74 -23.89 -13.38
CA VAL A 461 -2.42 -22.64 -12.99
C VAL A 461 -3.91 -22.71 -13.32
N LYS A 462 -4.28 -23.24 -14.51
CA LYS A 462 -5.69 -23.44 -14.86
C LYS A 462 -6.40 -24.37 -13.89
N ALA A 463 -5.75 -25.50 -13.54
CA ALA A 463 -6.30 -26.47 -12.59
C ALA A 463 -6.48 -25.85 -11.18
N GLU A 464 -5.55 -25.00 -10.72
CA GLU A 464 -5.72 -24.34 -9.42
C GLU A 464 -6.82 -23.27 -9.46
N ILE A 465 -6.98 -22.51 -10.57
CA ILE A 465 -8.10 -21.58 -10.77
C ILE A 465 -9.43 -22.35 -10.70
N GLU A 466 -9.56 -23.44 -11.44
CA GLU A 466 -10.78 -24.27 -11.42
C GLU A 466 -11.08 -24.82 -10.02
N LYS A 467 -10.04 -25.21 -9.28
CA LYS A 467 -10.20 -25.67 -7.88
C LYS A 467 -10.72 -24.54 -6.99
N ILE A 468 -10.17 -23.33 -7.09
CA ILE A 468 -10.62 -22.16 -6.33
C ILE A 468 -12.08 -21.84 -6.68
N GLU A 469 -12.47 -21.88 -7.95
CA GLU A 469 -13.84 -21.63 -8.38
C GLU A 469 -14.81 -22.72 -7.89
N ARG A 470 -14.43 -23.99 -7.91
CA ARG A 470 -15.22 -25.12 -7.35
C ARG A 470 -15.41 -25.00 -5.83
N LEU A 471 -14.48 -24.38 -5.12
CA LEU A 471 -14.61 -24.06 -3.69
C LEU A 471 -15.57 -22.89 -3.43
N GLY A 472 -16.15 -22.27 -4.46
CA GLY A 472 -17.13 -21.18 -4.35
C GLY A 472 -16.54 -19.78 -4.38
N PHE A 473 -15.23 -19.62 -4.68
CA PHE A 473 -14.52 -18.34 -4.62
C PHE A 473 -14.39 -17.62 -5.98
N LYS A 474 -15.19 -18.01 -6.99
CA LYS A 474 -15.22 -17.37 -8.31
C LYS A 474 -15.45 -15.85 -8.23
N HIS A 475 -16.31 -15.41 -7.32
CA HIS A 475 -16.71 -14.01 -7.17
C HIS A 475 -15.60 -13.08 -6.64
N LEU A 476 -14.53 -13.62 -6.07
CA LEU A 476 -13.47 -12.83 -5.46
C LEU A 476 -12.73 -11.97 -6.48
N PRO A 477 -12.30 -10.73 -6.10
CA PRO A 477 -11.43 -9.92 -6.94
C PRO A 477 -10.04 -10.52 -7.04
N VAL A 478 -9.31 -10.16 -8.10
CA VAL A 478 -7.93 -10.60 -8.33
C VAL A 478 -6.93 -9.54 -7.89
N CYS A 479 -5.84 -10.00 -7.30
CA CYS A 479 -4.69 -9.21 -6.89
C CYS A 479 -3.49 -9.62 -7.75
N MET A 480 -3.16 -8.81 -8.75
CA MET A 480 -2.02 -9.10 -9.63
C MET A 480 -0.70 -8.84 -8.92
N ALA A 481 0.14 -9.87 -8.82
CA ALA A 481 1.48 -9.80 -8.24
C ALA A 481 2.52 -9.83 -9.37
N LYS A 482 3.11 -8.67 -9.68
CA LYS A 482 4.15 -8.52 -10.71
C LYS A 482 5.20 -7.50 -10.27
N THR A 483 6.25 -7.32 -11.11
CA THR A 483 7.22 -6.25 -10.90
C THR A 483 6.55 -4.88 -10.94
N PRO A 484 6.88 -3.97 -10.00
CA PRO A 484 6.36 -2.61 -10.04
C PRO A 484 7.07 -1.71 -11.06
N ALA A 485 8.23 -2.11 -11.57
CA ALA A 485 9.12 -1.27 -12.37
C ALA A 485 8.78 -1.22 -13.88
N SER A 486 7.74 -1.92 -14.30
CA SER A 486 7.31 -2.01 -15.70
C SER A 486 5.81 -2.26 -15.79
N LEU A 487 5.18 -1.87 -16.87
CA LEU A 487 3.81 -2.29 -17.23
C LEU A 487 3.77 -3.79 -17.58
N THR A 488 4.89 -4.39 -18.01
CA THR A 488 4.99 -5.83 -18.28
C THR A 488 5.36 -6.62 -17.01
N ASP A 489 5.51 -7.92 -17.14
CA ASP A 489 6.08 -8.80 -16.12
C ASP A 489 7.63 -8.82 -16.11
N ASN A 490 8.29 -8.06 -17.00
CA ASN A 490 9.74 -7.92 -17.10
C ASN A 490 10.20 -6.53 -16.64
N ALA A 491 10.88 -6.45 -15.50
CA ALA A 491 11.36 -5.20 -14.90
C ALA A 491 12.34 -4.38 -15.77
N LYS A 492 12.94 -5.00 -16.80
CA LYS A 492 13.90 -4.33 -17.69
C LYS A 492 13.22 -3.52 -18.80
N ILE A 493 11.97 -3.82 -19.12
CA ILE A 493 11.21 -3.11 -20.16
C ILE A 493 10.60 -1.85 -19.56
N LYS A 494 10.95 -0.69 -20.11
CA LYS A 494 10.51 0.63 -19.61
C LYS A 494 9.50 1.27 -20.57
N GLY A 495 9.02 2.45 -20.22
CA GLY A 495 8.12 3.25 -21.06
C GLY A 495 6.72 2.62 -21.18
N ARG A 496 6.20 2.61 -22.42
CA ARG A 496 4.88 2.05 -22.78
C ARG A 496 5.05 0.92 -23.80
N PRO A 497 5.37 -0.30 -23.34
CA PRO A 497 5.54 -1.46 -24.21
C PRO A 497 4.21 -1.88 -24.86
N THR A 498 4.31 -2.48 -26.04
CA THR A 498 3.21 -3.08 -26.82
C THR A 498 3.66 -4.45 -27.35
N GLY A 499 2.73 -5.29 -27.82
CA GLY A 499 3.07 -6.56 -28.45
C GLY A 499 3.57 -7.62 -27.45
N PHE A 500 3.06 -7.65 -26.24
CA PHE A 500 3.51 -8.58 -25.20
C PHE A 500 2.35 -9.33 -24.52
N ASN A 501 2.67 -10.49 -23.95
CA ASN A 501 1.77 -11.24 -23.09
C ASN A 501 2.30 -11.25 -21.66
N ILE A 502 1.39 -11.33 -20.69
CA ILE A 502 1.72 -11.60 -19.28
C ILE A 502 1.63 -13.10 -19.03
N THR A 503 2.61 -13.66 -18.33
CA THR A 503 2.60 -15.08 -17.96
C THR A 503 2.29 -15.24 -16.48
N ILE A 504 1.21 -15.96 -16.17
CA ILE A 504 0.83 -16.30 -14.79
C ILE A 504 1.47 -17.63 -14.42
N ASN A 505 2.31 -17.61 -13.39
CA ASN A 505 3.09 -18.76 -12.94
C ASN A 505 2.51 -19.46 -11.71
N ASP A 506 1.67 -18.77 -10.93
CA ASP A 506 1.04 -19.32 -9.73
C ASP A 506 -0.22 -18.52 -9.40
N VAL A 507 -1.17 -19.16 -8.73
CA VAL A 507 -2.39 -18.52 -8.22
C VAL A 507 -2.63 -19.01 -6.79
N LYS A 508 -2.90 -18.08 -5.87
CA LYS A 508 -3.14 -18.41 -4.45
C LYS A 508 -4.43 -17.78 -3.93
N LEU A 509 -5.26 -18.60 -3.32
CA LEU A 509 -6.44 -18.14 -2.61
C LEU A 509 -6.05 -17.51 -1.26
N ARG A 510 -6.55 -16.29 -1.00
CA ARG A 510 -6.53 -15.62 0.30
C ARG A 510 -7.98 -15.52 0.78
N SER A 511 -8.50 -16.66 1.26
CA SER A 511 -9.93 -16.83 1.53
C SER A 511 -10.45 -15.95 2.66
N GLY A 512 -9.64 -15.71 3.69
CA GLY A 512 -9.97 -14.80 4.79
C GLY A 512 -9.94 -13.34 4.35
N ALA A 513 -8.91 -12.93 3.61
CA ALA A 513 -8.82 -11.58 3.05
C ALA A 513 -9.82 -11.35 1.90
N GLY A 514 -10.29 -12.44 1.26
CA GLY A 514 -11.30 -12.42 0.22
C GLY A 514 -10.79 -11.85 -1.11
N PHE A 515 -9.65 -12.32 -1.59
CA PHE A 515 -9.14 -12.09 -2.94
C PHE A 515 -8.25 -13.26 -3.40
N VAL A 516 -8.02 -13.31 -4.70
CA VAL A 516 -7.13 -14.30 -5.32
C VAL A 516 -5.87 -13.59 -5.81
N VAL A 517 -4.69 -14.07 -5.42
CA VAL A 517 -3.41 -13.52 -5.89
C VAL A 517 -2.96 -14.28 -7.13
N ALA A 518 -2.74 -13.57 -8.24
CA ALA A 518 -2.19 -14.10 -9.49
C ALA A 518 -0.75 -13.62 -9.66
N TYR A 519 0.20 -14.54 -9.65
CA TYR A 519 1.63 -14.25 -9.71
C TYR A 519 2.12 -14.25 -11.16
N ALA A 520 2.46 -13.08 -11.66
CA ALA A 520 3.17 -12.91 -12.92
C ALA A 520 4.66 -12.78 -12.61
N ASN A 521 5.45 -13.77 -13.06
CA ASN A 521 6.86 -13.93 -12.66
C ASN A 521 7.09 -14.34 -11.19
N LYS A 522 8.37 -14.55 -10.82
CA LYS A 522 8.75 -14.89 -9.45
C LYS A 522 8.71 -13.64 -8.56
N VAL A 523 7.59 -13.40 -7.93
CA VAL A 523 7.46 -12.39 -6.88
C VAL A 523 7.84 -13.01 -5.54
N LEU A 524 8.82 -12.42 -4.86
CA LEU A 524 9.32 -12.92 -3.58
C LEU A 524 8.47 -12.37 -2.43
N THR A 525 7.90 -13.26 -1.65
CA THR A 525 7.16 -12.93 -0.42
C THR A 525 8.07 -12.71 0.80
N MET A 526 9.34 -13.14 0.69
CA MET A 526 10.40 -12.83 1.64
C MET A 526 11.54 -12.14 0.89
N PRO A 527 11.63 -10.80 0.92
CA PRO A 527 12.73 -10.06 0.32
C PRO A 527 14.05 -10.31 1.05
N GLY A 528 15.16 -10.00 0.41
CA GLY A 528 16.49 -10.02 1.03
C GLY A 528 17.02 -8.61 1.23
N LEU A 529 17.95 -8.44 2.17
CA LEU A 529 18.69 -7.20 2.31
C LEU A 529 19.56 -6.94 1.06
N PRO A 530 19.75 -5.68 0.63
CA PRO A 530 20.69 -5.32 -0.44
C PRO A 530 22.14 -5.52 0.03
N LYS A 531 23.09 -5.36 -0.91
CA LYS A 531 24.52 -5.45 -0.58
C LYS A 531 24.95 -4.39 0.46
N VAL A 532 24.38 -3.22 0.40
CA VAL A 532 24.56 -2.12 1.36
C VAL A 532 23.17 -1.77 1.91
N PRO A 533 22.76 -2.34 3.04
CA PRO A 533 21.47 -2.03 3.66
C PRO A 533 21.50 -0.69 4.37
N SER A 534 20.36 -0.02 4.46
CA SER A 534 20.20 1.24 5.21
C SER A 534 20.59 1.11 6.70
N ALA A 535 20.45 -0.08 7.25
CA ALA A 535 20.85 -0.39 8.62
C ALA A 535 22.31 -0.03 8.96
N LEU A 536 23.21 0.01 7.96
CA LEU A 536 24.62 0.40 8.18
C LEU A 536 24.81 1.89 8.46
N ASN A 537 23.79 2.70 8.19
CA ASN A 537 23.83 4.16 8.39
C ASN A 537 23.03 4.58 9.63
N ILE A 538 22.27 3.64 10.24
CA ILE A 538 21.43 3.93 11.40
C ILE A 538 22.26 3.71 12.67
N ASP A 539 22.30 4.73 13.53
CA ASP A 539 23.00 4.72 14.79
C ASP A 539 22.18 5.50 15.84
N ILE A 540 22.63 5.51 17.07
CA ILE A 540 22.06 6.27 18.17
C ILE A 540 23.13 7.16 18.79
N ASP A 541 22.81 8.42 18.99
CA ASP A 541 23.61 9.33 19.79
C ASP A 541 23.41 8.97 21.28
N GLU A 542 24.48 8.53 21.94
CA GLU A 542 24.42 8.00 23.31
C GLU A 542 24.13 9.08 24.38
N GLU A 543 24.39 10.37 24.07
CA GLU A 543 24.14 11.48 25.01
C GLU A 543 22.70 11.98 24.91
N THR A 544 22.17 12.08 23.71
CA THR A 544 20.84 12.64 23.44
C THR A 544 19.78 11.55 23.25
N GLU A 545 20.18 10.27 23.15
CA GLU A 545 19.33 9.13 22.73
C GLU A 545 18.62 9.37 21.38
N THR A 546 19.18 10.24 20.55
CA THR A 546 18.61 10.57 19.25
C THR A 546 19.09 9.59 18.19
N ILE A 547 18.17 9.04 17.40
CA ILE A 547 18.51 8.11 16.32
C ILE A 547 19.08 8.88 15.13
N ILE A 548 20.18 8.39 14.56
CA ILE A 548 20.90 9.00 13.46
C ILE A 548 20.73 8.14 12.21
N GLY A 549 20.61 8.75 11.04
CA GLY A 549 20.67 8.07 9.74
C GLY A 549 19.43 7.27 9.36
N ILE A 550 18.30 7.47 10.03
CA ILE A 550 17.03 6.82 9.68
C ILE A 550 16.35 7.53 8.48
N PHE A 551 17.01 8.04 7.53
CA PHE A 551 16.66 8.70 6.25
C PHE A 551 17.29 10.08 6.07
#